data_f6ca3fae5d5449c7b726aa295c54f8e2
#
_entry.id   f6ca3fae5d5449c7b726aa295c54f8e2
#
_cell.length_a   1.000
_cell.length_b   1.000
_cell.length_c   1.000
_cell.angle_alpha   90.00
_cell.angle_beta   90.00
_cell.angle_gamma   90.00
#
_symmetry.space_group_name_H-M   'P 1'
#
loop_
_entity.id
_entity.type
_entity.pdbx_description
1 polymer ?
#
loop_
_entity_poly.entity_id
_entity_poly.type
_entity_poly.pdbx_seq_one_letter_code
_entity_poly.pdbx_strand_id
1 'polypeptide(L)'
;DIRSVSRLPAQRKRHCDITDTIPSGTLKGTLDILNDSGAFDKGGSSVNGLGYYQTALDSLVKTFAETFNALNVPVKKDQNGNYMVDKNGDPILEDDPAKMCPLFEKIDPNADFSASNIKIADGWMRGDYGITISKKVVNGEIGSTDTSNILNMINALKDPQKFESNGVSFFTGSFYDCFASLEIHWLLI
;
A
#
# COMPACT_ATOMS: atom_id res chain seq x y z
N ASP A 1 -0.30 34.55 -57.18
CA ASP A 1 -0.01 33.12 -57.26
C ASP A 1 0.88 32.70 -56.07
N ILE A 2 0.25 32.38 -54.98
CA ILE A 2 0.97 32.05 -53.74
C ILE A 2 0.98 30.52 -53.62
N ARG A 3 2.16 29.96 -53.80
CA ARG A 3 2.44 28.52 -53.68
C ARG A 3 2.10 28.01 -52.28
N SER A 4 1.21 27.03 -52.20
CA SER A 4 0.92 26.27 -51.01
C SER A 4 2.16 25.45 -50.61
N VAL A 5 2.77 25.78 -49.48
CA VAL A 5 3.81 24.96 -48.88
C VAL A 5 3.08 23.79 -48.16
N SER A 6 3.11 22.62 -48.76
CA SER A 6 2.65 21.39 -48.10
C SER A 6 3.54 21.09 -46.91
N ARG A 7 2.99 21.21 -45.69
CA ARG A 7 3.66 20.76 -44.49
C ARG A 7 3.79 19.23 -44.54
N LEU A 8 5.03 18.76 -44.60
CA LEU A 8 5.34 17.35 -44.38
C LEU A 8 4.75 16.89 -43.02
N PRO A 9 4.10 15.72 -42.98
CA PRO A 9 3.60 15.19 -41.70
C PRO A 9 4.78 14.97 -40.76
N ALA A 10 4.63 15.47 -39.53
CA ALA A 10 5.62 15.22 -38.48
C ALA A 10 5.83 13.69 -38.33
N GLN A 11 7.04 13.24 -38.64
CA GLN A 11 7.42 11.86 -38.39
C GLN A 11 7.28 11.61 -36.90
N ARG A 12 6.25 10.84 -36.47
CA ARG A 12 6.18 10.25 -35.15
C ARG A 12 7.44 9.39 -35.03
N LYS A 13 8.36 9.79 -34.16
CA LYS A 13 9.44 8.91 -33.70
C LYS A 13 8.76 7.67 -33.13
N ARG A 14 8.79 6.56 -33.84
CA ARG A 14 8.40 5.27 -33.27
C ARG A 14 9.48 4.91 -32.26
N HIS A 15 9.17 5.01 -30.99
CA HIS A 15 9.97 4.36 -29.96
C HIS A 15 9.84 2.85 -30.22
N CYS A 16 10.88 2.25 -30.71
CA CYS A 16 11.00 0.80 -30.80
C CYS A 16 11.63 0.36 -29.50
N ASP A 17 10.88 -0.32 -28.65
CA ASP A 17 11.44 -0.99 -27.51
C ASP A 17 12.22 -2.19 -28.03
N ILE A 18 13.53 -2.15 -27.88
CA ILE A 18 14.45 -3.22 -28.31
C ILE A 18 14.98 -4.04 -27.13
N THR A 19 14.47 -3.84 -25.94
CA THR A 19 14.93 -4.46 -24.70
C THR A 19 14.94 -5.99 -24.83
N ASP A 20 13.88 -6.57 -25.39
CA ASP A 20 13.74 -8.00 -25.58
C ASP A 20 14.55 -8.57 -26.74
N THR A 21 15.15 -7.71 -27.58
CA THR A 21 15.92 -8.12 -28.76
C THR A 21 17.43 -8.25 -28.48
N ILE A 22 17.88 -7.80 -27.30
CA ILE A 22 19.29 -7.87 -26.90
C ILE A 22 19.52 -9.17 -26.12
N PRO A 23 20.22 -10.16 -26.69
CA PRO A 23 20.27 -11.51 -26.11
C PRO A 23 21.29 -11.62 -24.94
N SER A 24 22.32 -10.80 -24.90
CA SER A 24 23.42 -10.91 -23.89
C SER A 24 24.34 -9.68 -23.86
N GLY A 25 25.27 -9.66 -22.90
CA GLY A 25 26.30 -8.64 -22.73
C GLY A 25 25.97 -7.58 -21.68
N THR A 26 26.90 -6.66 -21.45
CA THR A 26 26.79 -5.61 -20.41
C THR A 26 25.53 -4.78 -20.56
N LEU A 27 25.15 -4.44 -21.80
CA LEU A 27 23.93 -3.65 -22.04
C LEU A 27 22.67 -4.43 -21.61
N LYS A 28 22.59 -5.74 -21.92
CA LYS A 28 21.48 -6.60 -21.47
C LYS A 28 21.43 -6.64 -19.95
N GLY A 29 22.57 -6.90 -19.27
CA GLY A 29 22.63 -6.92 -17.82
C GLY A 29 22.18 -5.60 -17.18
N THR A 30 22.59 -4.46 -17.76
CA THR A 30 22.12 -3.15 -17.28
C THR A 30 20.61 -2.95 -17.46
N LEU A 31 20.06 -3.38 -18.60
CA LEU A 31 18.62 -3.30 -18.87
C LEU A 31 17.83 -4.21 -17.93
N ASP A 32 18.32 -5.40 -17.63
CA ASP A 32 17.71 -6.33 -16.69
C ASP A 32 17.65 -5.71 -15.27
N ILE A 33 18.74 -5.10 -14.80
CA ILE A 33 18.76 -4.38 -13.52
C ILE A 33 17.77 -3.22 -13.50
N LEU A 34 17.60 -2.52 -14.62
CA LEU A 34 16.69 -1.37 -14.69
C LEU A 34 15.21 -1.76 -14.81
N ASN A 35 14.91 -2.83 -15.51
CA ASN A 35 13.55 -3.12 -15.94
C ASN A 35 12.94 -4.38 -15.31
N ASP A 36 13.76 -5.39 -14.95
CA ASP A 36 13.21 -6.66 -14.47
C ASP A 36 12.53 -6.52 -13.11
N SER A 37 11.42 -7.20 -12.97
CA SER A 37 10.60 -7.25 -11.75
C SER A 37 10.69 -8.60 -11.04
N GLY A 38 11.68 -9.42 -11.37
CA GLY A 38 11.93 -10.71 -10.71
C GLY A 38 10.70 -11.62 -10.75
N ALA A 39 10.26 -12.09 -9.59
CA ALA A 39 9.08 -12.95 -9.45
C ALA A 39 7.76 -12.27 -9.87
N PHE A 40 7.72 -10.94 -9.98
CA PHE A 40 6.52 -10.20 -10.40
C PHE A 40 6.37 -10.10 -11.92
N ASP A 41 7.40 -10.46 -12.69
CA ASP A 41 7.28 -10.54 -14.14
C ASP A 41 6.38 -11.71 -14.56
N LYS A 42 5.59 -11.49 -15.59
CA LYS A 42 4.66 -12.52 -16.11
C LYS A 42 5.35 -13.82 -16.56
N GLY A 43 6.62 -13.76 -16.90
CA GLY A 43 7.46 -14.89 -17.30
C GLY A 43 8.36 -15.43 -16.19
N GLY A 44 8.40 -14.76 -15.05
CA GLY A 44 9.34 -15.05 -13.95
C GLY A 44 10.78 -14.74 -14.35
N SER A 45 11.29 -13.55 -14.06
CA SER A 45 12.72 -13.23 -14.21
C SER A 45 13.52 -13.73 -13.03
N SER A 46 14.75 -14.17 -13.28
CA SER A 46 15.71 -14.52 -12.23
C SER A 46 16.44 -13.27 -11.67
N VAL A 47 16.23 -12.11 -12.28
CA VAL A 47 16.88 -10.84 -11.89
C VAL A 47 15.92 -10.00 -11.11
N ASN A 48 16.25 -9.67 -9.87
CA ASN A 48 15.53 -8.70 -9.06
C ASN A 48 16.05 -7.30 -9.40
N GLY A 49 15.53 -6.71 -10.47
CA GLY A 49 15.84 -5.36 -10.90
C GLY A 49 15.08 -4.30 -10.09
N LEU A 50 15.19 -3.03 -10.50
CA LEU A 50 14.50 -1.92 -9.83
C LEU A 50 12.98 -2.10 -9.78
N GLY A 51 12.40 -2.69 -10.82
CA GLY A 51 10.96 -3.01 -10.86
C GLY A 51 10.52 -3.96 -9.74
N TYR A 52 11.37 -4.93 -9.37
CA TYR A 52 11.13 -5.81 -8.23
C TYR A 52 11.05 -5.03 -6.92
N TYR A 53 12.05 -4.21 -6.63
CA TYR A 53 12.11 -3.44 -5.37
C TYR A 53 10.99 -2.41 -5.28
N GLN A 54 10.64 -1.76 -6.39
CA GLN A 54 9.51 -0.85 -6.43
C GLN A 54 8.20 -1.58 -6.10
N THR A 55 7.94 -2.71 -6.75
CA THR A 55 6.74 -3.52 -6.51
C THR A 55 6.68 -4.05 -5.07
N ALA A 56 7.81 -4.49 -4.54
CA ALA A 56 7.91 -4.96 -3.16
C ALA A 56 7.65 -3.83 -2.15
N LEU A 57 8.20 -2.64 -2.39
CA LEU A 57 7.97 -1.45 -1.56
C LEU A 57 6.50 -1.00 -1.64
N ASP A 58 5.91 -1.01 -2.82
CA ASP A 58 4.49 -0.66 -3.01
C ASP A 58 3.58 -1.65 -2.26
N SER A 59 3.90 -2.94 -2.28
CA SER A 59 3.18 -3.96 -1.52
C SER A 59 3.33 -3.77 -0.01
N LEU A 60 4.53 -3.45 0.48
CA LEU A 60 4.75 -3.11 1.89
C LEU A 60 3.88 -1.93 2.32
N VAL A 61 3.90 -0.84 1.55
CA VAL A 61 3.14 0.38 1.84
C VAL A 61 1.64 0.12 1.80
N LYS A 62 1.16 -0.63 0.81
CA LYS A 62 -0.24 -1.03 0.71
C LYS A 62 -0.69 -1.82 1.94
N THR A 63 0.03 -2.90 2.26
CA THR A 63 -0.29 -3.75 3.41
C THR A 63 -0.27 -2.94 4.72
N PHE A 64 0.70 -2.05 4.88
CA PHE A 64 0.81 -1.19 6.05
C PHE A 64 -0.41 -0.25 6.17
N ALA A 65 -0.72 0.51 5.11
CA ALA A 65 -1.82 1.46 5.12
C ALA A 65 -3.18 0.78 5.36
N GLU A 66 -3.44 -0.34 4.68
CA GLU A 66 -4.68 -1.10 4.81
C GLU A 66 -4.82 -1.70 6.23
N THR A 67 -3.76 -2.28 6.79
CA THR A 67 -3.75 -2.85 8.14
C THR A 67 -4.06 -1.79 9.19
N PHE A 68 -3.35 -0.67 9.15
CA PHE A 68 -3.53 0.38 10.15
C PHE A 68 -4.84 1.14 10.00
N ASN A 69 -5.34 1.34 8.78
CA ASN A 69 -6.66 1.89 8.54
C ASN A 69 -7.75 0.95 9.09
N ALA A 70 -7.65 -0.36 8.87
CA ALA A 70 -8.59 -1.35 9.40
C ALA A 70 -8.59 -1.37 10.94
N LEU A 71 -7.42 -1.25 11.56
CA LEU A 71 -7.30 -1.16 13.02
C LEU A 71 -7.87 0.15 13.57
N ASN A 72 -7.87 1.23 12.80
CA ASN A 72 -8.39 2.53 13.24
C ASN A 72 -9.89 2.73 12.98
N VAL A 73 -10.59 1.76 12.38
CA VAL A 73 -12.05 1.85 12.20
C VAL A 73 -12.73 1.99 13.56
N PRO A 74 -13.53 3.06 13.78
CA PRO A 74 -14.21 3.27 15.05
C PRO A 74 -15.36 2.28 15.28
N VAL A 75 -15.80 2.17 16.53
CA VAL A 75 -17.03 1.42 16.86
C VAL A 75 -18.24 2.26 16.47
N LYS A 76 -19.21 1.62 15.83
CA LYS A 76 -20.46 2.24 15.37
C LYS A 76 -21.30 2.72 16.54
N LYS A 77 -22.00 3.85 16.36
CA LYS A 77 -22.94 4.39 17.34
C LYS A 77 -24.37 4.24 16.85
N ASP A 78 -25.29 4.02 17.79
CA ASP A 78 -26.71 4.07 17.55
C ASP A 78 -27.24 5.54 17.45
N GLN A 79 -28.53 5.70 17.22
CA GLN A 79 -29.18 7.02 17.11
C GLN A 79 -29.14 7.84 18.42
N ASN A 80 -28.90 7.18 19.57
CA ASN A 80 -28.79 7.79 20.89
C ASN A 80 -27.34 8.13 21.26
N GLY A 81 -26.37 7.77 20.40
CA GLY A 81 -24.97 8.00 20.62
C GLY A 81 -24.24 6.88 21.38
N ASN A 82 -24.91 5.78 21.75
CA ASN A 82 -24.28 4.65 22.42
C ASN A 82 -23.50 3.79 21.44
N TYR A 83 -22.37 3.27 21.86
CA TYR A 83 -21.58 2.34 21.06
C TYR A 83 -22.28 0.97 20.96
N MET A 84 -22.29 0.40 19.77
CA MET A 84 -23.03 -0.81 19.45
C MET A 84 -22.17 -2.05 19.62
N VAL A 85 -22.78 -3.11 20.13
CA VAL A 85 -22.22 -4.45 20.19
C VAL A 85 -23.18 -5.46 19.56
N ASP A 86 -22.64 -6.57 19.09
CA ASP A 86 -23.43 -7.69 18.61
C ASP A 86 -24.01 -8.53 19.76
N LYS A 87 -24.72 -9.63 19.41
CA LYS A 87 -25.31 -10.56 20.39
C LYS A 87 -24.30 -11.27 21.30
N ASN A 88 -23.01 -11.28 20.93
CA ASN A 88 -21.94 -11.89 21.71
C ASN A 88 -21.22 -10.85 22.59
N GLY A 89 -21.54 -9.57 22.45
CA GLY A 89 -20.87 -8.46 23.12
C GLY A 89 -19.67 -7.91 22.35
N ASP A 90 -19.45 -8.36 21.11
CA ASP A 90 -18.35 -7.87 20.28
C ASP A 90 -18.71 -6.52 19.65
N PRO A 91 -17.75 -5.58 19.53
CA PRO A 91 -18.00 -4.26 19.00
C PRO A 91 -18.40 -4.32 17.51
N ILE A 92 -19.50 -3.65 17.15
CA ILE A 92 -19.87 -3.47 15.76
C ILE A 92 -19.08 -2.27 15.21
N LEU A 93 -18.23 -2.52 14.21
CA LEU A 93 -17.40 -1.47 13.62
C LEU A 93 -18.21 -0.61 12.64
N GLU A 94 -17.78 0.63 12.47
CA GLU A 94 -18.39 1.56 11.51
C GLU A 94 -18.19 1.04 10.07
N ASP A 95 -19.25 1.13 9.27
CA ASP A 95 -19.31 0.70 7.88
C ASP A 95 -19.68 1.84 6.90
N ASP A 96 -20.03 3.02 7.44
CA ASP A 96 -20.29 4.21 6.65
C ASP A 96 -18.97 4.89 6.25
N PRO A 97 -18.61 4.96 4.95
CA PRO A 97 -17.39 5.60 4.51
C PRO A 97 -17.20 7.05 4.98
N ALA A 98 -18.30 7.78 5.20
CA ALA A 98 -18.26 9.17 5.66
C ALA A 98 -17.87 9.31 7.14
N LYS A 99 -17.92 8.21 7.90
CA LYS A 99 -17.60 8.17 9.34
C LYS A 99 -16.33 7.37 9.64
N MET A 100 -15.67 6.86 8.60
CA MET A 100 -14.39 6.21 8.75
C MET A 100 -13.33 7.20 9.22
N CYS A 101 -12.37 6.69 9.99
CA CYS A 101 -11.26 7.46 10.55
C CYS A 101 -9.92 6.90 10.03
N PRO A 102 -9.63 6.96 8.73
CA PRO A 102 -8.40 6.41 8.19
C PRO A 102 -7.17 7.18 8.71
N LEU A 103 -6.07 6.48 8.93
CA LEU A 103 -4.78 7.11 9.26
C LEU A 103 -4.02 7.51 7.98
N PHE A 104 -4.24 6.76 6.90
CA PHE A 104 -3.61 6.97 5.60
C PHE A 104 -4.64 7.08 4.50
N GLU A 105 -4.40 7.97 3.56
CA GLU A 105 -5.22 8.19 2.37
C GLU A 105 -4.37 8.07 1.11
N LYS A 106 -5.03 7.80 -0.01
CA LYS A 106 -4.42 7.82 -1.34
C LYS A 106 -4.34 9.26 -1.84
N ILE A 107 -3.24 9.61 -2.49
CA ILE A 107 -3.12 10.90 -3.20
C ILE A 107 -4.05 10.89 -4.43
N ASP A 108 -3.98 9.82 -5.24
CA ASP A 108 -4.96 9.52 -6.29
C ASP A 108 -5.91 8.42 -5.78
N PRO A 109 -7.19 8.72 -5.55
CA PRO A 109 -8.16 7.76 -5.01
C PRO A 109 -8.46 6.60 -5.97
N ASN A 110 -8.18 6.76 -7.28
CA ASN A 110 -8.45 5.74 -8.30
C ASN A 110 -7.33 4.69 -8.42
N ALA A 111 -6.16 4.97 -7.85
CA ALA A 111 -5.03 4.04 -7.82
C ALA A 111 -4.95 3.30 -6.47
N ASP A 112 -4.20 2.20 -6.42
CA ASP A 112 -3.91 1.50 -5.17
C ASP A 112 -2.93 2.30 -4.30
N PHE A 113 -2.86 1.96 -3.00
CA PHE A 113 -1.75 2.42 -2.16
C PHE A 113 -0.43 1.96 -2.75
N SER A 114 0.53 2.87 -2.78
CA SER A 114 1.91 2.61 -3.19
C SER A 114 2.83 3.61 -2.50
N ALA A 115 4.14 3.44 -2.62
CA ALA A 115 5.12 4.36 -2.06
C ALA A 115 4.98 5.79 -2.60
N SER A 116 4.49 5.94 -3.83
CA SER A 116 4.22 7.24 -4.46
C SER A 116 2.77 7.72 -4.29
N ASN A 117 1.86 6.87 -3.78
CA ASN A 117 0.43 7.16 -3.67
C ASN A 117 -0.10 6.93 -2.25
N ILE A 118 0.59 7.49 -1.27
CA ILE A 118 0.19 7.49 0.14
C ILE A 118 0.41 8.86 0.75
N LYS A 119 -0.50 9.27 1.61
CA LYS A 119 -0.37 10.45 2.47
C LYS A 119 -0.99 10.17 3.84
N ILE A 120 -0.65 10.99 4.83
CA ILE A 120 -1.40 11.02 6.09
C ILE A 120 -2.80 11.56 5.79
N ALA A 121 -3.82 10.93 6.37
CA ALA A 121 -5.21 11.32 6.16
C ALA A 121 -5.46 12.76 6.60
N ASP A 122 -6.15 13.53 5.76
CA ASP A 122 -6.38 14.94 5.99
C ASP A 122 -7.18 15.21 7.28
N GLY A 123 -8.17 14.34 7.60
CA GLY A 123 -8.95 14.45 8.83
C GLY A 123 -8.11 14.21 10.09
N TRP A 124 -7.19 13.23 10.04
CA TRP A 124 -6.26 12.99 11.15
C TRP A 124 -5.29 14.15 11.32
N MET A 125 -4.76 14.69 10.22
CA MET A 125 -3.84 15.83 10.23
C MET A 125 -4.48 17.10 10.82
N ARG A 126 -5.78 17.31 10.57
CA ARG A 126 -6.54 18.43 11.14
C ARG A 126 -6.99 18.19 12.59
N GLY A 127 -6.88 16.97 13.10
CA GLY A 127 -7.37 16.60 14.42
C GLY A 127 -8.90 16.40 14.48
N ASP A 128 -9.56 16.14 13.35
CA ASP A 128 -10.99 15.83 13.29
C ASP A 128 -11.30 14.52 14.02
N TYR A 129 -10.35 13.62 14.05
CA TYR A 129 -10.34 12.38 14.81
C TYR A 129 -8.91 11.97 15.20
N GLY A 130 -8.79 11.03 16.13
CA GLY A 130 -7.52 10.50 16.60
C GLY A 130 -7.35 9.02 16.32
N ILE A 131 -6.35 8.43 16.95
CA ILE A 131 -6.17 6.99 16.96
C ILE A 131 -7.24 6.35 17.84
N THR A 132 -7.92 5.32 17.33
CA THR A 132 -8.87 4.52 18.09
C THR A 132 -8.12 3.70 19.15
N ILE A 133 -8.15 4.15 20.39
CA ILE A 133 -7.35 3.58 21.50
C ILE A 133 -7.96 2.24 21.93
N SER A 134 -9.29 2.16 22.01
CA SER A 134 -10.04 0.99 22.45
C SER A 134 -11.24 0.77 21.55
N LYS A 135 -11.62 -0.51 21.40
CA LYS A 135 -12.90 -0.92 20.80
C LYS A 135 -13.78 -1.67 21.80
N LYS A 136 -13.33 -1.79 23.06
CA LYS A 136 -14.07 -2.50 24.10
C LYS A 136 -15.24 -1.65 24.59
N VAL A 137 -16.45 -2.11 24.36
CA VAL A 137 -17.68 -1.44 24.80
C VAL A 137 -18.13 -2.02 26.13
N VAL A 138 -18.41 -1.17 27.10
CA VAL A 138 -19.00 -1.52 28.40
C VAL A 138 -20.15 -0.59 28.68
N ASN A 139 -21.35 -1.11 28.83
CA ASN A 139 -22.59 -0.35 29.09
C ASN A 139 -22.85 0.77 28.06
N GLY A 140 -22.54 0.51 26.79
CA GLY A 140 -22.73 1.48 25.69
C GLY A 140 -21.63 2.53 25.55
N GLU A 141 -20.58 2.47 26.37
CA GLU A 141 -19.45 3.39 26.35
C GLU A 141 -18.13 2.67 26.03
N ILE A 142 -17.18 3.36 25.44
CA ILE A 142 -15.80 2.84 25.29
C ILE A 142 -15.10 2.88 26.65
N GLY A 143 -14.50 1.76 27.02
CA GLY A 143 -13.74 1.65 28.28
C GLY A 143 -12.57 2.63 28.32
N SER A 144 -12.61 3.61 29.23
CA SER A 144 -11.64 4.69 29.33
C SER A 144 -10.22 4.25 29.71
N THR A 145 -10.08 3.08 30.31
CA THR A 145 -8.79 2.49 30.74
C THR A 145 -8.29 1.39 29.81
N ASP A 146 -9.09 1.02 28.80
CA ASP A 146 -8.71 -0.01 27.85
C ASP A 146 -7.85 0.55 26.72
N THR A 147 -6.72 -0.07 26.48
CA THR A 147 -5.75 0.29 25.42
C THR A 147 -5.51 -0.87 24.45
N SER A 148 -6.44 -1.82 24.41
CA SER A 148 -6.29 -3.08 23.66
C SER A 148 -6.05 -2.84 22.17
N ASN A 149 -6.68 -1.82 21.57
CA ASN A 149 -6.49 -1.55 20.15
C ASN A 149 -5.10 -0.97 19.82
N ILE A 150 -4.51 -0.18 20.73
CA ILE A 150 -3.11 0.25 20.59
C ILE A 150 -2.17 -0.95 20.64
N LEU A 151 -2.45 -1.91 21.54
CA LEU A 151 -1.67 -3.13 21.62
C LEU A 151 -1.81 -3.96 20.32
N ASN A 152 -3.02 -4.02 19.74
CA ASN A 152 -3.25 -4.67 18.45
C ASN A 152 -2.46 -3.99 17.32
N MET A 153 -2.38 -2.66 17.30
CA MET A 153 -1.56 -1.91 16.33
C MET A 153 -0.06 -2.22 16.50
N ILE A 154 0.43 -2.29 17.74
CA ILE A 154 1.83 -2.67 18.03
C ILE A 154 2.10 -4.12 17.61
N ASN A 155 1.19 -5.02 17.89
CA ASN A 155 1.32 -6.42 17.50
C ASN A 155 1.29 -6.59 15.98
N ALA A 156 0.44 -5.84 15.28
CA ALA A 156 0.38 -5.88 13.82
C ALA A 156 1.72 -5.59 13.14
N LEU A 157 2.62 -4.80 13.78
CA LEU A 157 3.98 -4.58 13.27
C LEU A 157 4.87 -5.82 13.38
N LYS A 158 4.56 -6.73 14.32
CA LYS A 158 5.34 -7.92 14.65
C LYS A 158 4.72 -9.21 14.12
N ASP A 159 3.40 -9.21 13.96
CA ASP A 159 2.67 -10.36 13.47
C ASP A 159 2.97 -10.62 12.00
N PRO A 160 3.03 -11.90 11.58
CA PRO A 160 3.27 -12.23 10.19
C PRO A 160 2.20 -11.66 9.26
N GLN A 161 2.64 -10.92 8.27
CA GLN A 161 1.84 -10.40 7.17
C GLN A 161 2.27 -11.09 5.87
N LYS A 162 1.38 -11.12 4.90
CA LYS A 162 1.68 -11.59 3.55
C LYS A 162 1.83 -10.39 2.62
N PHE A 163 3.03 -10.19 2.10
CA PHE A 163 3.32 -9.12 1.17
C PHE A 163 3.26 -9.67 -0.26
N GLU A 164 2.30 -9.17 -1.02
CA GLU A 164 2.04 -9.67 -2.36
C GLU A 164 1.64 -8.55 -3.33
N SER A 165 1.90 -8.79 -4.61
CA SER A 165 1.42 -7.96 -5.69
C SER A 165 0.90 -8.86 -6.81
N ASN A 166 -0.29 -8.53 -7.36
CA ASN A 166 -0.93 -9.30 -8.43
C ASN A 166 -1.04 -10.82 -8.15
N GLY A 167 -1.24 -11.19 -6.87
CA GLY A 167 -1.34 -12.59 -6.44
C GLY A 167 0.00 -13.31 -6.29
N VAL A 168 1.12 -12.63 -6.50
CA VAL A 168 2.47 -13.16 -6.25
C VAL A 168 2.96 -12.67 -4.91
N SER A 169 3.18 -13.59 -3.97
CA SER A 169 3.79 -13.30 -2.68
C SER A 169 5.30 -13.33 -2.81
N PHE A 170 5.98 -12.28 -2.37
CA PHE A 170 7.44 -12.24 -2.34
C PHE A 170 7.99 -12.41 -0.93
N PHE A 171 7.18 -12.14 0.08
CA PHE A 171 7.60 -12.23 1.48
C PHE A 171 6.41 -12.56 2.39
N THR A 172 6.67 -13.33 3.44
CA THR A 172 5.74 -13.57 4.55
C THR A 172 6.51 -13.44 5.85
N GLY A 173 6.11 -12.52 6.71
CA GLY A 173 6.78 -12.21 7.97
C GLY A 173 6.28 -10.89 8.53
N SER A 174 6.92 -10.39 9.58
CA SER A 174 6.55 -9.10 10.15
C SER A 174 6.90 -7.92 9.23
N PHE A 175 6.34 -6.74 9.49
CA PHE A 175 6.75 -5.52 8.80
C PHE A 175 8.25 -5.23 8.98
N TYR A 176 8.79 -5.49 10.17
CA TYR A 176 10.23 -5.32 10.43
C TYR A 176 11.09 -6.27 9.59
N ASP A 177 10.69 -7.54 9.49
CA ASP A 177 11.43 -8.53 8.72
C ASP A 177 11.38 -8.22 7.22
N CYS A 178 10.21 -7.77 6.72
CA CYS A 178 10.06 -7.35 5.33
C CYS A 178 10.95 -6.16 5.01
N PHE A 179 10.95 -5.14 5.87
CA PHE A 179 11.79 -3.97 5.69
C PHE A 179 13.28 -4.33 5.71
N ALA A 180 13.71 -5.12 6.69
CA ALA A 180 15.10 -5.60 6.78
C ALA A 180 15.50 -6.43 5.56
N SER A 181 14.61 -7.27 5.05
CA SER A 181 14.84 -8.05 3.83
C SER A 181 15.09 -7.16 2.61
N LEU A 182 14.30 -6.08 2.46
CA LEU A 182 14.50 -5.12 1.38
C LEU A 182 15.83 -4.36 1.52
N GLU A 183 16.19 -3.96 2.74
CA GLU A 183 17.43 -3.23 3.02
C GLU A 183 18.68 -4.06 2.72
N ILE A 184 18.73 -5.33 3.14
CA ILE A 184 19.87 -6.21 2.90
C ILE A 184 20.10 -6.43 1.40
N HIS A 185 19.05 -6.56 0.61
CA HIS A 185 19.19 -6.74 -0.84
C HIS A 185 19.75 -5.49 -1.53
N TRP A 186 19.46 -4.29 -1.04
CA TRP A 186 20.02 -3.04 -1.55
C TRP A 186 21.52 -2.90 -1.32
N LEU A 187 22.06 -3.49 -0.26
CA LEU A 187 23.49 -3.43 0.08
C LEU A 187 24.32 -4.42 -0.73
N LEU A 188 23.71 -5.34 -1.47
CA LEU A 188 24.39 -6.40 -2.24
C LEU A 188 24.43 -6.12 -3.76
N ILE A 189 23.86 -4.98 -4.23
CA ILE A 189 23.91 -4.50 -5.62
C ILE A 189 24.95 -3.40 -5.75
#